data_a2a71e4241128d3ecee22667206a6113
#
_entry.id   a2a71e4241128d3ecee22667206a6113
#
_cell.length_a   1.000
_cell.length_b   1.000
_cell.length_c   1.000
_cell.angle_alpha   90.00
_cell.angle_beta   90.00
_cell.angle_gamma   90.00
#
_symmetry.space_group_name_H-M   'P 1'
#
loop_
_entity.id
_entity.type
_entity.pdbx_description
1 polymer ?
#
loop_
_entity_poly.entity_id
_entity_poly.type
_entity_poly.pdbx_seq_one_letter_code
_entity_poly.pdbx_strand_id
1 'polypeptide(L)'
;MITIQPEIEILSTESYEDMLRRIEKIGRVCYKSEERIGEGTAEKFIAGIIKRGHESVIEHGSITVKVTCDRGVTHEIVRHRIASYSQESTRYCNYSKDKFGNQITCIDLATGFSYDLNDENDRKKYEVWQKAMEAAEQYYFQMLELGAKPEEARSILPNS
;
A
#
# COMPACT_ATOMS: atom_id res chain seq x y z
N MET A 1 -13.16 17.53 3.05
CA MET A 1 -11.98 16.64 3.07
C MET A 1 -11.93 15.87 4.38
N ILE A 2 -11.56 14.60 4.34
CA ILE A 2 -11.20 13.82 5.53
C ILE A 2 -9.73 13.44 5.50
N THR A 3 -9.15 13.30 6.68
CA THR A 3 -7.82 12.72 6.87
C THR A 3 -7.92 11.34 7.51
N ILE A 4 -7.14 10.40 7.03
CA ILE A 4 -7.06 9.04 7.56
C ILE A 4 -5.61 8.66 7.85
N GLN A 5 -5.44 7.65 8.68
CA GLN A 5 -4.12 7.10 8.96
C GLN A 5 -3.66 6.16 7.84
N PRO A 6 -2.35 6.09 7.55
CA PRO A 6 -1.83 5.03 6.71
C PRO A 6 -2.03 3.67 7.39
N GLU A 7 -2.35 2.65 6.60
CA GLU A 7 -2.68 1.32 7.12
C GLU A 7 -2.18 0.22 6.20
N ILE A 8 -1.87 -0.93 6.77
CA ILE A 8 -1.56 -2.17 6.05
C ILE A 8 -2.48 -3.28 6.58
N GLU A 9 -3.20 -3.92 5.67
CA GLU A 9 -4.05 -5.08 5.95
C GLU A 9 -3.54 -6.28 5.14
N ILE A 10 -3.27 -7.40 5.82
CA ILE A 10 -2.87 -8.65 5.15
C ILE A 10 -4.14 -9.38 4.70
N LEU A 11 -4.30 -9.56 3.39
CA LEU A 11 -5.46 -10.23 2.78
C LEU A 11 -5.22 -11.71 2.53
N SER A 12 -3.96 -12.18 2.60
CA SER A 12 -3.65 -13.60 2.47
C SER A 12 -4.21 -14.39 3.66
N THR A 13 -4.84 -15.51 3.37
CA THR A 13 -5.44 -16.40 4.38
C THR A 13 -4.51 -17.53 4.82
N GLU A 14 -3.43 -17.78 4.08
CA GLU A 14 -2.42 -18.79 4.43
C GLU A 14 -1.61 -18.31 5.65
N SER A 15 -1.41 -19.19 6.62
CA SER A 15 -0.55 -18.88 7.76
C SER A 15 0.93 -18.79 7.36
N TYR A 16 1.73 -18.08 8.17
CA TYR A 16 3.17 -18.03 7.97
C TYR A 16 3.81 -19.41 7.95
N GLU A 17 3.41 -20.28 8.89
CA GLU A 17 3.91 -21.64 9.01
C GLU A 17 3.56 -22.50 7.80
N ASP A 18 2.34 -22.38 7.27
CA ASP A 18 1.91 -23.15 6.09
C ASP A 18 2.66 -22.69 4.84
N MET A 19 2.88 -21.40 4.69
CA MET A 19 3.70 -20.84 3.60
C MET A 19 5.14 -21.39 3.67
N LEU A 20 5.76 -21.38 4.84
CA LEU A 20 7.11 -21.93 5.01
C LEU A 20 7.17 -23.43 4.69
N ARG A 21 6.20 -24.21 5.16
CA ARG A 21 6.11 -25.64 4.84
C ARG A 21 5.92 -25.89 3.35
N ARG A 22 5.11 -25.08 2.69
CA ARG A 22 4.89 -25.15 1.24
C ARG A 22 6.19 -24.87 0.48
N ILE A 23 6.90 -23.80 0.83
CA ILE A 23 8.19 -23.44 0.22
C ILE A 23 9.23 -24.55 0.45
N GLU A 24 9.32 -25.09 1.69
CA GLU A 24 10.23 -26.20 1.97
C GLU A 24 9.90 -27.42 1.10
N LYS A 25 8.62 -27.83 1.05
CA LYS A 25 8.19 -28.99 0.25
C LYS A 25 8.60 -28.84 -1.21
N ILE A 26 8.39 -27.66 -1.80
CA ILE A 26 8.76 -27.38 -3.19
C ILE A 26 10.29 -27.36 -3.36
N GLY A 27 10.99 -26.66 -2.48
CA GLY A 27 12.46 -26.55 -2.57
C GLY A 27 13.19 -27.87 -2.39
N ARG A 28 12.66 -28.79 -1.59
CA ARG A 28 13.28 -30.10 -1.39
C ARG A 28 13.20 -31.01 -2.62
N VAL A 29 12.22 -30.79 -3.49
CA VAL A 29 12.16 -31.49 -4.79
C VAL A 29 13.44 -31.28 -5.59
N CYS A 30 14.01 -30.07 -5.58
CA CYS A 30 15.25 -29.75 -6.28
C CYS A 30 16.45 -30.58 -5.82
N TYR A 31 16.41 -31.12 -4.61
CA TYR A 31 17.50 -31.87 -3.98
C TYR A 31 17.15 -33.35 -3.70
N LYS A 32 15.93 -33.78 -4.12
CA LYS A 32 15.38 -35.10 -3.79
C LYS A 32 15.57 -35.44 -2.31
N SER A 33 15.14 -34.53 -1.43
CA SER A 33 15.36 -34.61 0.01
C SER A 33 14.08 -34.44 0.82
N GLU A 34 12.94 -34.83 0.24
CA GLU A 34 11.60 -34.72 0.83
C GLU A 34 11.49 -35.54 2.11
N GLU A 35 12.27 -36.62 2.23
CA GLU A 35 12.34 -37.46 3.44
C GLU A 35 12.87 -36.70 4.68
N ARG A 36 13.46 -35.53 4.48
CA ARG A 36 13.97 -34.68 5.57
C ARG A 36 12.95 -33.66 6.07
N ILE A 37 11.75 -33.64 5.51
CA ILE A 37 10.67 -32.75 5.99
C ILE A 37 10.19 -33.23 7.33
N GLY A 38 10.17 -32.35 8.33
CA GLY A 38 9.74 -32.64 9.68
C GLY A 38 9.38 -31.40 10.46
N GLU A 39 9.10 -31.54 11.72
CA GLU A 39 8.77 -30.41 12.59
C GLU A 39 9.96 -29.43 12.70
N GLY A 40 9.70 -28.13 12.46
CA GLY A 40 10.71 -27.07 12.56
C GLY A 40 11.83 -27.10 11.51
N THR A 41 11.69 -27.90 10.44
CA THR A 41 12.75 -27.96 9.38
C THR A 41 12.62 -26.86 8.34
N ALA A 42 11.42 -26.30 8.13
CA ALA A 42 11.13 -25.33 7.09
C ALA A 42 11.98 -24.04 7.23
N GLU A 43 12.01 -23.44 8.41
CA GLU A 43 12.78 -22.22 8.65
C GLU A 43 14.26 -22.38 8.38
N LYS A 44 14.86 -23.49 8.88
CA LYS A 44 16.27 -23.80 8.67
C LYS A 44 16.59 -24.05 7.20
N PHE A 45 15.70 -24.75 6.50
CA PHE A 45 15.83 -25.01 5.08
C PHE A 45 15.82 -23.71 4.28
N ILE A 46 14.82 -22.85 4.51
CA ILE A 46 14.63 -21.57 3.81
C ILE A 46 15.79 -20.62 4.11
N ALA A 47 16.22 -20.49 5.37
CA ALA A 47 17.40 -19.70 5.72
C ALA A 47 18.65 -20.17 4.96
N GLY A 48 18.82 -21.49 4.78
CA GLY A 48 19.89 -22.06 3.99
C GLY A 48 19.77 -21.77 2.49
N ILE A 49 18.55 -21.73 1.93
CA ILE A 49 18.27 -21.38 0.54
C ILE A 49 18.65 -19.91 0.28
N ILE A 50 18.19 -19.01 1.13
CA ILE A 50 18.48 -17.57 1.05
C ILE A 50 20.00 -17.32 1.15
N LYS A 51 20.67 -17.94 2.13
CA LYS A 51 22.13 -17.80 2.30
C LYS A 51 22.93 -18.22 1.07
N ARG A 52 22.42 -19.15 0.28
CA ARG A 52 23.06 -19.63 -0.95
C ARG A 52 22.65 -18.88 -2.21
N GLY A 53 21.73 -17.91 -2.10
CA GLY A 53 21.20 -17.14 -3.24
C GLY A 53 20.28 -17.96 -4.17
N HIS A 54 19.66 -19.03 -3.67
CA HIS A 54 18.73 -19.85 -4.45
C HIS A 54 17.29 -19.28 -4.30
N GLU A 55 17.11 -18.02 -4.65
CA GLU A 55 15.92 -17.23 -4.33
C GLU A 55 14.68 -17.65 -5.10
N SER A 56 14.80 -18.30 -6.27
CA SER A 56 13.66 -18.77 -7.05
C SER A 56 12.73 -19.71 -6.29
N VAL A 57 13.24 -20.41 -5.28
CA VAL A 57 12.43 -21.31 -4.43
C VAL A 57 11.45 -20.52 -3.57
N ILE A 58 11.81 -19.33 -3.11
CA ILE A 58 10.93 -18.50 -2.28
C ILE A 58 9.86 -17.78 -3.11
N GLU A 59 10.00 -17.67 -4.43
CA GLU A 59 8.98 -17.12 -5.33
C GLU A 59 7.68 -17.94 -5.35
N HIS A 60 7.72 -19.16 -4.82
CA HIS A 60 6.51 -19.96 -4.58
C HIS A 60 5.70 -19.47 -3.37
N GLY A 61 6.22 -18.57 -2.55
CA GLY A 61 5.48 -17.83 -1.52
C GLY A 61 4.95 -16.52 -2.08
N SER A 62 3.72 -16.15 -1.72
CA SER A 62 3.15 -14.85 -2.06
C SER A 62 2.29 -14.32 -0.90
N ILE A 63 2.31 -13.01 -0.71
CA ILE A 63 1.47 -12.33 0.27
C ILE A 63 0.69 -11.25 -0.47
N THR A 64 -0.62 -11.21 -0.25
CA THR A 64 -1.47 -10.12 -0.72
C THR A 64 -1.72 -9.17 0.43
N VAL A 65 -1.42 -7.90 0.20
CA VAL A 65 -1.62 -6.84 1.17
C VAL A 65 -2.45 -5.71 0.56
N LYS A 66 -3.34 -5.13 1.35
CA LYS A 66 -3.96 -3.86 1.04
C LYS A 66 -3.20 -2.77 1.78
N VAL A 67 -2.74 -1.77 1.05
CA VAL A 67 -1.99 -0.63 1.59
C VAL A 67 -2.84 0.62 1.41
N THR A 68 -3.14 1.30 2.51
CA THR A 68 -3.75 2.63 2.51
C THR A 68 -2.64 3.65 2.74
N CYS A 69 -2.30 4.41 1.71
CA CYS A 69 -1.23 5.40 1.75
C CYS A 69 -1.47 6.50 0.72
N ASP A 70 -0.68 7.57 0.76
CA ASP A 70 -0.73 8.63 -0.24
C ASP A 70 -0.25 8.16 -1.63
N ARG A 71 -0.54 8.98 -2.65
CA ARG A 71 -0.21 8.66 -4.04
C ARG A 71 1.31 8.71 -4.31
N GLY A 72 2.05 9.53 -3.60
CA GLY A 72 3.51 9.55 -3.69
C GLY A 72 4.10 8.20 -3.30
N VAL A 73 3.68 7.65 -2.15
CA VAL A 73 4.09 6.31 -1.70
C VAL A 73 3.67 5.22 -2.69
N THR A 74 2.44 5.28 -3.25
CA THR A 74 2.02 4.27 -4.24
C THR A 74 2.88 4.29 -5.49
N HIS A 75 3.35 5.47 -5.95
CA HIS A 75 4.25 5.58 -7.10
C HIS A 75 5.62 4.92 -6.85
N GLU A 76 6.08 4.91 -5.60
CA GLU A 76 7.30 4.20 -5.21
C GLU A 76 7.06 2.69 -5.05
N ILE A 77 5.95 2.29 -4.40
CA ILE A 77 5.62 0.87 -4.19
C ILE A 77 5.55 0.10 -5.51
N VAL A 78 4.93 0.67 -6.56
CA VAL A 78 4.78 0.00 -7.87
C VAL A 78 6.11 -0.24 -8.60
N ARG A 79 7.21 0.33 -8.11
CA ARG A 79 8.56 0.08 -8.64
C ARG A 79 9.16 -1.23 -8.12
N HIS A 80 8.64 -1.79 -7.03
CA HIS A 80 9.11 -3.06 -6.50
C HIS A 80 8.67 -4.22 -7.40
N ARG A 81 9.61 -5.10 -7.71
CA ARG A 81 9.46 -6.33 -8.50
C ARG A 81 9.84 -7.49 -7.56
N ILE A 82 9.28 -8.64 -7.66
CA ILE A 82 8.21 -9.20 -8.48
C ILE A 82 6.88 -8.99 -7.74
N ALA A 83 5.97 -8.22 -8.29
CA ALA A 83 4.67 -7.96 -7.67
C ALA A 83 3.63 -7.52 -8.72
N SER A 84 2.35 -7.71 -8.39
CA SER A 84 1.20 -7.21 -9.13
C SER A 84 0.47 -6.18 -8.28
N TYR A 85 -0.05 -5.12 -8.91
CA TYR A 85 -0.68 -4.01 -8.22
C TYR A 85 -2.06 -3.71 -8.76
N SER A 86 -3.01 -3.52 -7.85
CA SER A 86 -4.33 -2.96 -8.14
C SER A 86 -4.46 -1.68 -7.31
N GLN A 87 -4.69 -0.56 -7.97
CA GLN A 87 -4.73 0.75 -7.32
C GLN A 87 -6.06 1.44 -7.60
N GLU A 88 -6.59 2.16 -6.61
CA GLU A 88 -7.77 3.00 -6.79
C GLU A 88 -7.56 4.00 -7.94
N SER A 89 -8.51 4.04 -8.85
CA SER A 89 -8.40 4.84 -10.06
C SER A 89 -9.13 6.17 -9.94
N THR A 90 -8.39 7.25 -9.85
CA THR A 90 -8.94 8.61 -9.89
C THR A 90 -9.58 8.99 -11.22
N ARG A 91 -9.48 8.14 -12.27
CA ARG A 91 -10.22 8.32 -13.51
C ARG A 91 -11.66 7.85 -13.42
N TYR A 92 -11.90 6.78 -12.66
CA TYR A 92 -13.21 6.16 -12.52
C TYR A 92 -13.92 6.52 -11.22
N CYS A 93 -13.15 6.86 -10.18
CA CYS A 93 -13.72 7.30 -8.90
C CYS A 93 -14.09 8.77 -8.99
N ASN A 94 -15.39 9.04 -8.90
CA ASN A 94 -15.92 10.39 -8.81
C ASN A 94 -16.28 10.68 -7.35
N TYR A 95 -15.44 11.46 -6.68
CA TYR A 95 -15.57 11.74 -5.25
C TYR A 95 -16.76 12.64 -4.87
N SER A 96 -17.48 13.20 -5.85
CA SER A 96 -18.74 13.89 -5.61
C SER A 96 -19.94 12.98 -5.41
N LYS A 97 -19.77 11.64 -5.51
CA LYS A 97 -20.86 10.68 -5.30
C LYS A 97 -20.94 10.22 -3.86
N ASP A 98 -22.16 9.97 -3.38
CA ASP A 98 -22.44 9.56 -2.00
C ASP A 98 -21.61 8.36 -1.52
N LYS A 99 -21.33 7.38 -2.39
CA LYS A 99 -20.50 6.22 -2.05
C LYS A 99 -19.06 6.57 -1.66
N PHE A 100 -18.60 7.80 -1.98
CA PHE A 100 -17.29 8.34 -1.58
C PHE A 100 -17.42 9.46 -0.54
N GLY A 101 -18.64 9.68 0.00
CA GLY A 101 -18.91 10.65 1.06
C GLY A 101 -18.85 12.11 0.63
N ASN A 102 -18.89 12.39 -0.67
CA ASN A 102 -18.83 13.76 -1.24
C ASN A 102 -17.59 14.55 -0.74
N GLN A 103 -16.45 13.89 -0.63
CA GLN A 103 -15.20 14.49 -0.15
C GLN A 103 -13.99 13.73 -0.66
N ILE A 104 -12.83 14.39 -0.71
CA ILE A 104 -11.57 13.71 -0.93
C ILE A 104 -11.00 13.16 0.39
N THR A 105 -10.22 12.11 0.28
CA THR A 105 -9.51 11.49 1.41
C THR A 105 -8.02 11.73 1.24
N CYS A 106 -7.36 12.24 2.26
CA CYS A 106 -5.91 12.43 2.32
C CYS A 106 -5.31 11.64 3.48
N ILE A 107 -4.08 11.19 3.31
CA ILE A 107 -3.32 10.61 4.43
C ILE A 107 -2.89 11.74 5.36
N ASP A 108 -3.04 11.51 6.65
CA ASP A 108 -2.67 12.50 7.67
C ASP A 108 -1.18 12.82 7.65
N LEU A 109 -0.83 14.08 7.34
CA LEU A 109 0.55 14.53 7.23
C LEU A 109 1.30 14.40 8.56
N ALA A 110 0.64 14.71 9.67
CA ALA A 110 1.28 14.67 10.99
C ALA A 110 1.76 13.25 11.33
N THR A 111 0.95 12.25 11.03
CA THR A 111 1.33 10.85 11.22
C THR A 111 2.43 10.40 10.26
N GLY A 112 2.32 10.77 8.99
CA GLY A 112 3.29 10.36 7.96
C GLY A 112 4.71 10.89 8.23
N PHE A 113 4.82 12.07 8.84
CA PHE A 113 6.11 12.72 9.12
C PHE A 113 6.41 12.92 10.61
N SER A 114 5.63 12.27 11.49
CA SER A 114 5.81 12.32 12.95
C SER A 114 5.85 13.75 13.52
N TYR A 115 4.96 14.64 13.02
CA TYR A 115 4.87 16.00 13.53
C TYR A 115 4.31 16.00 14.95
N ASP A 116 4.93 16.79 15.84
CA ASP A 116 4.36 17.13 17.14
C ASP A 116 3.47 18.38 17.00
N LEU A 117 2.17 18.20 16.97
CA LEU A 117 1.23 19.32 16.85
C LEU A 117 1.17 20.24 18.08
N ASN A 118 1.88 19.91 19.17
CA ASN A 118 2.12 20.82 20.29
C ASN A 118 3.30 21.77 19.99
N ASP A 119 4.19 21.41 19.10
CA ASP A 119 5.22 22.30 18.58
C ASP A 119 4.60 23.30 17.61
N GLU A 120 4.92 24.60 17.82
CA GLU A 120 4.33 25.70 17.05
C GLU A 120 4.71 25.63 15.55
N ASN A 121 5.92 25.21 15.22
CA ASN A 121 6.39 25.16 13.84
C ASN A 121 5.76 23.98 13.09
N ASP A 122 5.66 22.82 13.71
CA ASP A 122 5.02 21.64 13.12
C ASP A 122 3.53 21.87 12.94
N ARG A 123 2.87 22.51 13.91
CA ARG A 123 1.48 22.91 13.75
C ARG A 123 1.26 23.87 12.58
N LYS A 124 2.12 24.87 12.40
CA LYS A 124 2.05 25.79 11.27
C LYS A 124 2.23 25.08 9.92
N LYS A 125 3.16 24.14 9.82
CA LYS A 125 3.32 23.31 8.60
C LYS A 125 2.05 22.52 8.30
N TYR A 126 1.47 21.89 9.32
CA TYR A 126 0.25 21.12 9.20
C TYR A 126 -0.94 21.99 8.74
N GLU A 127 -1.11 23.18 9.32
CA GLU A 127 -2.16 24.14 8.92
C GLU A 127 -2.01 24.60 7.46
N VAL A 128 -0.79 24.80 6.98
CA VAL A 128 -0.53 25.15 5.58
C VAL A 128 -0.92 23.98 4.66
N TRP A 129 -0.52 22.77 5.00
CA TRP A 129 -0.89 21.57 4.26
C TRP A 129 -2.41 21.39 4.22
N GLN A 130 -3.07 21.49 5.36
CA GLN A 130 -4.54 21.33 5.46
C GLN A 130 -5.28 22.31 4.55
N LYS A 131 -4.91 23.59 4.58
CA LYS A 131 -5.51 24.61 3.70
C LYS A 131 -5.29 24.30 2.22
N ALA A 132 -4.14 23.78 1.85
CA ALA A 132 -3.85 23.37 0.47
C ALA A 132 -4.74 22.19 0.03
N MET A 133 -4.95 21.19 0.89
CA MET A 133 -5.82 20.05 0.60
C MET A 133 -7.29 20.44 0.52
N GLU A 134 -7.76 21.32 1.40
CA GLU A 134 -9.12 21.86 1.37
C GLU A 134 -9.37 22.68 0.09
N ALA A 135 -8.41 23.48 -0.33
CA ALA A 135 -8.49 24.21 -1.58
C ALA A 135 -8.52 23.26 -2.80
N ALA A 136 -7.70 22.21 -2.80
CA ALA A 136 -7.70 21.21 -3.85
C ALA A 136 -9.05 20.49 -3.97
N GLU A 137 -9.67 20.13 -2.84
CA GLU A 137 -11.01 19.55 -2.81
C GLU A 137 -12.04 20.49 -3.42
N GLN A 138 -12.04 21.76 -3.00
CA GLN A 138 -12.96 22.77 -3.51
C GLN A 138 -12.84 22.91 -5.03
N TYR A 139 -11.64 23.04 -5.56
CA TYR A 139 -11.45 23.19 -7.01
C TYR A 139 -11.74 21.90 -7.78
N TYR A 140 -11.49 20.74 -7.20
CA TYR A 140 -11.88 19.47 -7.80
C TYR A 140 -13.40 19.39 -8.01
N PHE A 141 -14.19 19.76 -7.00
CA PHE A 141 -15.65 19.77 -7.12
C PHE A 141 -16.16 20.86 -8.07
N GLN A 142 -15.56 22.05 -8.09
CA GLN A 142 -15.90 23.07 -9.08
C GLN A 142 -15.66 22.58 -10.53
N MET A 143 -14.59 21.85 -10.79
CA MET A 143 -14.37 21.23 -12.11
C MET A 143 -15.50 20.28 -12.49
N LEU A 144 -15.95 19.43 -11.55
CA LEU A 144 -17.04 18.49 -11.79
C LEU A 144 -18.38 19.21 -12.02
N GLU A 145 -18.67 20.27 -11.26
CA GLU A 145 -19.87 21.11 -11.40
C GLU A 145 -19.91 21.80 -12.78
N LEU A 146 -18.77 22.19 -13.31
CA LEU A 146 -18.61 22.74 -14.66
C LEU A 146 -18.71 21.68 -15.77
N GLY A 147 -18.90 20.41 -15.42
CA GLY A 147 -19.10 19.31 -16.37
C GLY A 147 -17.82 18.57 -16.75
N ALA A 148 -16.68 18.84 -16.09
CA ALA A 148 -15.47 18.05 -16.30
C ALA A 148 -15.68 16.59 -15.86
N LYS A 149 -15.08 15.67 -16.59
CA LYS A 149 -15.06 14.25 -16.21
C LYS A 149 -14.09 14.06 -15.02
N PRO A 150 -14.26 13.00 -14.21
CA PRO A 150 -13.31 12.69 -13.13
C PRO A 150 -11.86 12.62 -13.60
N GLU A 151 -11.60 12.11 -14.80
CA GLU A 151 -10.27 12.04 -15.39
C GLU A 151 -9.63 13.40 -15.71
N GLU A 152 -10.44 14.44 -15.86
CA GLU A 152 -10.00 15.83 -16.04
C GLU A 152 -9.85 16.51 -14.67
N ALA A 153 -10.90 16.40 -13.83
CA ALA A 153 -10.92 17.03 -12.50
C ALA A 153 -9.79 16.54 -11.58
N ARG A 154 -9.38 15.27 -11.69
CA ARG A 154 -8.26 14.71 -10.91
C ARG A 154 -6.92 15.45 -11.12
N SER A 155 -6.77 16.27 -12.17
CA SER A 155 -5.56 17.07 -12.36
C SER A 155 -5.32 18.09 -11.24
N ILE A 156 -6.37 18.41 -10.48
CA ILE A 156 -6.31 19.28 -9.28
C ILE A 156 -5.82 18.51 -8.05
N LEU A 157 -6.08 17.19 -8.00
CA LEU A 157 -5.80 16.39 -6.80
C LEU A 157 -4.30 16.27 -6.54
N PRO A 158 -3.85 16.52 -5.30
CA PRO A 158 -2.45 16.33 -4.91
C PRO A 158 -2.08 14.84 -4.82
N ASN A 159 -0.80 14.58 -4.59
CA ASN A 159 -0.30 13.24 -4.31
C ASN A 159 -0.41 12.83 -2.83
N SER A 160 -1.03 13.66 -2.01
CA SER A 160 -1.21 13.44 -0.57
C SER A 160 -2.43 12.62 -0.25
#